data_34492a4957751c74d5404b08b448a913
#
_entry.id   34492a4957751c74d5404b08b448a913
#
_cell.length_a   1.000
_cell.length_b   1.000
_cell.length_c   1.000
_cell.angle_alpha   90.00
_cell.angle_beta   90.00
_cell.angle_gamma   90.00
#
_symmetry.space_group_name_H-M   'P 1'
#
loop_
_entity.id
_entity.type
_entity.pdbx_description
1 polymer ?
#
loop_
_entity_poly.entity_id
_entity_poly.type
_entity_poly.pdbx_seq_one_letter_code
_entity_poly.pdbx_strand_id
1 'polypeptide(L)'
;ALWPNKKGMSVVLDLGANIECNEKNLIDFSIMGSALHKSLFPEEIPKVALLNIGSEELKGNSVIKNTYQSLSKVNNSLFEFKGYVEGNNIMSGEVNVIISDGFTGNIALKTAEGTANFITSELRKALTGNIIGKISSLLNIKNINNFKKKLDPRLYNGAILLGLNS
;
A
#
# COMPACT_ATOMS: atom_id res chain seq x y z
N ALA A 1 -5.51 -5.34 -0.77
CA ALA A 1 -4.37 -6.22 -0.44
C ALA A 1 -3.61 -5.68 0.78
N LEU A 2 -2.75 -6.51 1.38
CA LEU A 2 -1.82 -6.08 2.41
C LEU A 2 -0.52 -5.64 1.73
N TRP A 3 -0.02 -4.48 2.14
CA TRP A 3 1.19 -3.88 1.58
C TRP A 3 2.22 -3.64 2.68
N PRO A 4 3.44 -4.18 2.55
CA PRO A 4 4.48 -4.01 3.56
C PRO A 4 4.94 -2.55 3.62
N ASN A 5 5.18 -2.07 4.82
CA ASN A 5 5.70 -0.75 5.09
C ASN A 5 6.79 -0.77 6.18
N LYS A 6 7.36 0.38 6.52
CA LYS A 6 8.44 0.49 7.51
C LYS A 6 8.00 0.11 8.94
N LYS A 7 6.70 0.15 9.25
CA LYS A 7 6.14 -0.10 10.59
C LYS A 7 5.35 -1.42 10.69
N GLY A 8 5.19 -2.14 9.57
CA GLY A 8 4.41 -3.38 9.51
C GLY A 8 3.71 -3.52 8.17
N MET A 9 2.37 -3.45 8.17
CA MET A 9 1.53 -3.65 7.00
C MET A 9 0.47 -2.55 6.89
N SER A 10 0.17 -2.12 5.68
CA SER A 10 -1.00 -1.30 5.36
C SER A 10 -2.01 -2.11 4.55
N VAL A 11 -3.28 -1.85 4.76
CA VAL A 11 -4.36 -2.28 3.88
C VAL A 11 -4.45 -1.29 2.73
N VAL A 12 -4.31 -1.74 1.50
CA VAL A 12 -4.43 -0.88 0.31
C VAL A 12 -5.53 -1.41 -0.58
N LEU A 13 -6.48 -0.57 -0.94
CA LEU A 13 -7.57 -0.85 -1.86
C LEU A 13 -8.07 0.45 -2.55
N ASP A 14 -8.45 0.37 -3.82
CA ASP A 14 -8.55 -0.77 -4.72
C ASP A 14 -7.27 -0.92 -5.55
N LEU A 15 -6.92 -2.15 -5.92
CA LEU A 15 -5.69 -2.47 -6.68
C LEU A 15 -5.98 -3.11 -8.05
N GLY A 16 -7.18 -2.87 -8.60
CA GLY A 16 -7.49 -3.28 -9.97
C GLY A 16 -8.86 -3.94 -10.19
N ALA A 17 -9.69 -4.09 -9.16
CA ALA A 17 -11.04 -4.66 -9.32
C ALA A 17 -12.01 -3.66 -9.94
N ASN A 18 -11.96 -2.38 -9.53
CA ASN A 18 -12.82 -1.31 -10.02
C ASN A 18 -11.96 -0.23 -10.68
N ILE A 19 -11.86 -0.26 -12.01
CA ILE A 19 -11.01 0.65 -12.78
C ILE A 19 -11.43 2.11 -12.57
N GLU A 20 -12.72 2.38 -12.63
CA GLU A 20 -13.29 3.70 -12.37
C GLU A 20 -14.11 3.67 -11.08
N CYS A 21 -13.84 4.61 -10.21
CA CYS A 21 -14.54 4.76 -8.94
C CYS A 21 -15.17 6.14 -8.84
N ASN A 22 -16.31 6.21 -8.19
CA ASN A 22 -16.93 7.45 -7.77
C ASN A 22 -16.66 7.70 -6.27
N GLU A 23 -17.13 8.83 -5.76
CA GLU A 23 -16.98 9.21 -4.35
C GLU A 23 -17.50 8.13 -3.39
N LYS A 24 -18.70 7.57 -3.68
CA LYS A 24 -19.30 6.54 -2.84
C LYS A 24 -18.41 5.29 -2.77
N ASN A 25 -17.84 4.86 -3.89
CA ASN A 25 -16.94 3.70 -3.89
C ASN A 25 -15.74 3.91 -2.96
N LEU A 26 -15.10 5.10 -3.02
CA LEU A 26 -13.94 5.39 -2.19
C LEU A 26 -14.31 5.49 -0.70
N ILE A 27 -15.50 5.98 -0.36
CA ILE A 27 -16.02 5.98 1.01
C ILE A 27 -16.26 4.54 1.47
N ASP A 28 -16.92 3.71 0.65
CA ASP A 28 -17.17 2.29 0.96
C ASP A 28 -15.83 1.54 1.15
N PHE A 29 -14.83 1.81 0.32
CA PHE A 29 -13.49 1.24 0.48
C PHE A 29 -12.82 1.68 1.78
N SER A 30 -13.04 2.92 2.22
CA SER A 30 -12.52 3.42 3.50
C SER A 30 -13.10 2.63 4.69
N ILE A 31 -14.39 2.32 4.64
CA ILE A 31 -15.07 1.51 5.67
C ILE A 31 -14.57 0.06 5.62
N MET A 32 -14.57 -0.57 4.44
CA MET A 32 -14.13 -1.95 4.27
C MET A 32 -12.66 -2.15 4.63
N GLY A 33 -11.80 -1.22 4.20
CA GLY A 33 -10.37 -1.25 4.52
C GLY A 33 -10.12 -1.11 6.02
N SER A 34 -10.87 -0.24 6.68
CA SER A 34 -10.80 -0.04 8.13
C SER A 34 -11.29 -1.26 8.90
N ALA A 35 -12.38 -1.88 8.47
CA ALA A 35 -12.88 -3.12 9.08
C ALA A 35 -11.86 -4.26 8.95
N LEU A 36 -11.24 -4.42 7.76
CA LEU A 36 -10.18 -5.41 7.56
C LEU A 36 -8.97 -5.11 8.43
N HIS A 37 -8.50 -3.85 8.48
CA HIS A 37 -7.37 -3.49 9.33
C HIS A 37 -7.68 -3.81 10.81
N LYS A 38 -8.84 -3.42 11.30
CA LYS A 38 -9.27 -3.66 12.69
C LYS A 38 -9.38 -5.15 13.02
N SER A 39 -9.76 -5.99 12.06
CA SER A 39 -9.80 -7.44 12.24
C SER A 39 -8.41 -8.07 12.36
N LEU A 40 -7.41 -7.49 11.69
CA LEU A 40 -6.02 -7.96 11.73
C LEU A 40 -5.24 -7.37 12.93
N PHE A 41 -5.57 -6.13 13.32
CA PHE A 41 -4.90 -5.36 14.36
C PHE A 41 -5.94 -4.77 15.33
N PRO A 42 -6.55 -5.58 16.22
CA PRO A 42 -7.69 -5.18 17.04
C PRO A 42 -7.43 -3.99 17.96
N GLU A 43 -6.19 -3.80 18.39
CA GLU A 43 -5.80 -2.71 19.31
C GLU A 43 -5.52 -1.38 18.60
N GLU A 44 -5.37 -1.40 17.27
CA GLU A 44 -5.05 -0.20 16.50
C GLU A 44 -6.31 0.53 16.02
N ILE A 45 -6.27 1.86 16.01
CA ILE A 45 -7.27 2.68 15.33
C ILE A 45 -6.82 2.83 13.88
N PRO A 46 -7.66 2.41 12.89
CA PRO A 46 -7.33 2.56 11.48
C PRO A 46 -7.11 4.03 11.10
N LYS A 47 -5.97 4.34 10.49
CA LYS A 47 -5.65 5.65 9.93
C LYS A 47 -5.81 5.59 8.42
N VAL A 48 -6.87 6.21 7.91
CA VAL A 48 -7.27 6.17 6.51
C VAL A 48 -6.73 7.39 5.78
N ALA A 49 -6.15 7.18 4.59
CA ALA A 49 -5.80 8.26 3.67
C ALA A 49 -6.17 7.91 2.22
N LEU A 50 -6.46 8.92 1.42
CA LEU A 50 -6.66 8.79 -0.02
C LEU A 50 -5.31 8.90 -0.74
N LEU A 51 -5.01 7.96 -1.63
CA LEU A 51 -3.84 8.06 -2.50
C LEU A 51 -4.04 9.22 -3.49
N ASN A 52 -3.08 10.14 -3.51
CA ASN A 52 -3.16 11.35 -4.34
C ASN A 52 -1.80 11.74 -4.91
N ILE A 53 -1.79 12.68 -5.84
CA ILE A 53 -0.59 13.23 -6.51
C ILE A 53 0.13 14.31 -5.70
N GLY A 54 -0.42 14.72 -4.56
CA GLY A 54 0.11 15.74 -3.66
C GLY A 54 -0.69 15.76 -2.37
N SER A 55 -0.11 16.32 -1.33
CA SER A 55 -0.71 16.40 0.01
C SER A 55 -1.64 17.62 0.19
N GLU A 56 -1.61 18.58 -0.75
CA GLU A 56 -2.42 19.79 -0.67
C GLU A 56 -3.90 19.50 -1.00
N GLU A 57 -4.79 20.11 -0.26
CA GLU A 57 -6.24 19.86 -0.35
C GLU A 57 -6.83 20.05 -1.76
N LEU A 58 -6.27 20.96 -2.55
CA LEU A 58 -6.72 21.26 -3.92
C LEU A 58 -6.17 20.31 -4.99
N LYS A 59 -5.27 19.39 -4.64
CA LYS A 59 -4.70 18.42 -5.57
C LYS A 59 -5.62 17.24 -5.83
N GLY A 60 -5.45 16.62 -6.99
CA GLY A 60 -6.24 15.46 -7.42
C GLY A 60 -7.43 15.83 -8.29
N ASN A 61 -8.11 14.81 -8.78
CA ASN A 61 -9.32 14.93 -9.57
C ASN A 61 -10.56 15.26 -8.70
N SER A 62 -11.70 15.52 -9.33
CA SER A 62 -12.92 15.90 -8.62
C SER A 62 -13.42 14.81 -7.66
N VAL A 63 -13.29 13.53 -8.02
CA VAL A 63 -13.73 12.41 -7.18
C VAL A 63 -12.91 12.38 -5.88
N ILE A 64 -11.59 12.49 -5.97
CA ILE A 64 -10.68 12.51 -4.81
C ILE A 64 -10.99 13.71 -3.89
N LYS A 65 -11.21 14.92 -4.48
CA LYS A 65 -11.53 16.12 -3.70
C LYS A 65 -12.87 16.01 -2.98
N ASN A 66 -13.91 15.53 -3.68
CA ASN A 66 -15.22 15.34 -3.08
C ASN A 66 -15.17 14.28 -1.97
N THR A 67 -14.46 13.17 -2.20
CA THR A 67 -14.26 12.13 -1.18
C THR A 67 -13.54 12.68 0.04
N TYR A 68 -12.49 13.50 -0.16
CA TYR A 68 -11.80 14.17 0.94
C TYR A 68 -12.75 15.03 1.77
N GLN A 69 -13.56 15.87 1.12
CA GLN A 69 -14.52 16.75 1.81
C GLN A 69 -15.56 15.94 2.59
N SER A 70 -16.03 14.82 2.05
CA SER A 70 -16.99 13.96 2.71
C SER A 70 -16.36 13.25 3.91
N LEU A 71 -15.19 12.64 3.74
CA LEU A 71 -14.49 11.95 4.84
C LEU A 71 -14.03 12.90 5.96
N SER A 72 -13.64 14.13 5.63
CA SER A 72 -13.22 15.13 6.61
C SER A 72 -14.36 15.61 7.53
N LYS A 73 -15.60 15.51 7.07
CA LYS A 73 -16.80 15.90 7.85
C LYS A 73 -17.33 14.76 8.73
N VAL A 74 -16.91 13.52 8.46
CA VAL A 74 -17.41 12.36 9.18
C VAL A 74 -16.67 12.24 10.52
N ASN A 75 -17.36 12.54 11.61
CA ASN A 75 -16.88 12.19 12.94
C ASN A 75 -17.37 10.76 13.25
N ASN A 76 -16.53 9.76 13.05
CA ASN A 76 -16.86 8.36 13.29
C ASN A 76 -15.83 7.70 14.22
N SER A 77 -16.27 6.61 14.87
CA SER A 77 -15.42 5.81 15.75
C SER A 77 -14.68 4.66 15.01
N LEU A 78 -14.91 4.50 13.70
CA LEU A 78 -14.39 3.38 12.93
C LEU A 78 -12.94 3.60 12.50
N PHE A 79 -12.58 4.84 12.16
CA PHE A 79 -11.23 5.20 11.70
C PHE A 79 -10.94 6.70 11.90
N GLU A 80 -9.67 7.04 11.86
CA GLU A 80 -9.18 8.41 11.81
C GLU A 80 -8.79 8.76 10.36
N PHE A 81 -9.46 9.76 9.77
CA PHE A 81 -9.10 10.22 8.43
C PHE A 81 -7.88 11.15 8.49
N LYS A 82 -6.84 10.83 7.72
CA LYS A 82 -5.55 11.54 7.68
C LYS A 82 -5.35 12.39 6.43
N GLY A 83 -6.37 12.52 5.59
CA GLY A 83 -6.28 13.29 4.35
C GLY A 83 -5.65 12.51 3.22
N TYR A 84 -4.61 13.07 2.61
CA TYR A 84 -3.92 12.48 1.46
C TYR A 84 -2.63 11.77 1.84
N VAL A 85 -2.28 10.77 1.06
CA VAL A 85 -0.97 10.13 1.03
C VAL A 85 -0.44 10.12 -0.40
N GLU A 86 0.82 10.49 -0.59
CA GLU A 86 1.48 10.43 -1.89
C GLU A 86 2.12 9.08 -2.14
N GLY A 87 2.36 8.73 -3.42
CA GLY A 87 2.91 7.46 -3.83
C GLY A 87 4.26 7.10 -3.19
N ASN A 88 5.12 8.10 -2.96
CA ASN A 88 6.41 7.93 -2.27
C ASN A 88 6.27 7.61 -0.75
N ASN A 89 5.11 7.87 -0.17
CA ASN A 89 4.82 7.68 1.25
C ASN A 89 3.97 6.42 1.54
N ILE A 90 3.54 5.67 0.52
CA ILE A 90 2.77 4.42 0.70
C ILE A 90 3.47 3.47 1.68
N MET A 91 4.81 3.35 1.58
CA MET A 91 5.60 2.45 2.41
C MET A 91 6.11 3.09 3.71
N SER A 92 5.70 4.30 4.06
CA SER A 92 6.14 4.98 5.30
C SER A 92 5.57 4.33 6.57
N GLY A 93 4.35 3.81 6.50
CA GLY A 93 3.61 3.28 7.64
C GLY A 93 3.01 4.37 8.54
N GLU A 94 2.85 5.60 8.04
CA GLU A 94 2.17 6.67 8.78
C GLU A 94 0.66 6.53 8.74
N VAL A 95 0.15 5.97 7.63
CA VAL A 95 -1.23 5.54 7.49
C VAL A 95 -1.26 4.03 7.28
N ASN A 96 -2.30 3.39 7.76
CA ASN A 96 -2.42 1.93 7.71
C ASN A 96 -3.60 1.44 6.85
N VAL A 97 -4.40 2.37 6.31
CA VAL A 97 -5.43 2.09 5.30
C VAL A 97 -5.30 3.13 4.19
N ILE A 98 -4.98 2.70 2.98
CA ILE A 98 -4.75 3.57 1.82
C ILE A 98 -5.80 3.26 0.77
N ILE A 99 -6.54 4.29 0.34
CA ILE A 99 -7.66 4.17 -0.58
C ILE A 99 -7.30 4.77 -1.92
N SER A 100 -7.61 4.04 -2.98
CA SER A 100 -7.41 4.43 -4.38
C SER A 100 -8.53 3.86 -5.26
N ASP A 101 -8.70 4.40 -6.45
CA ASP A 101 -9.36 3.65 -7.53
C ASP A 101 -8.46 2.50 -8.01
N GLY A 102 -9.05 1.51 -8.66
CA GLY A 102 -8.33 0.32 -9.07
C GLY A 102 -7.30 0.57 -10.18
N PHE A 103 -7.51 1.59 -11.03
CA PHE A 103 -6.52 1.94 -12.06
C PHE A 103 -5.25 2.51 -11.41
N THR A 104 -5.38 3.53 -10.59
CA THR A 104 -4.26 4.17 -9.88
C THR A 104 -3.57 3.18 -8.94
N GLY A 105 -4.35 2.42 -8.18
CA GLY A 105 -3.83 1.42 -7.26
C GLY A 105 -3.07 0.30 -7.95
N ASN A 106 -3.56 -0.18 -9.10
CA ASN A 106 -2.86 -1.21 -9.88
C ASN A 106 -1.54 -0.69 -10.48
N ILE A 107 -1.53 0.55 -10.98
CA ILE A 107 -0.29 1.18 -11.47
C ILE A 107 0.72 1.29 -10.32
N ALA A 108 0.31 1.77 -9.15
CA ALA A 108 1.17 1.87 -7.98
C ALA A 108 1.75 0.50 -7.58
N LEU A 109 0.91 -0.55 -7.54
CA LEU A 109 1.31 -1.92 -7.24
C LEU A 109 2.33 -2.44 -8.26
N LYS A 110 2.03 -2.34 -9.55
CA LYS A 110 2.90 -2.85 -10.62
C LYS A 110 4.24 -2.09 -10.69
N THR A 111 4.21 -0.80 -10.42
CA THR A 111 5.43 0.01 -10.32
C THR A 111 6.29 -0.43 -9.14
N ALA A 112 5.69 -0.64 -7.97
CA ALA A 112 6.42 -1.14 -6.80
C ALA A 112 6.99 -2.54 -7.03
N GLU A 113 6.23 -3.47 -7.63
CA GLU A 113 6.70 -4.81 -8.01
C GLU A 113 7.88 -4.73 -8.98
N GLY A 114 7.76 -3.92 -10.02
CA GLY A 114 8.82 -3.71 -11.02
C GLY A 114 10.09 -3.12 -10.40
N THR A 115 9.93 -2.10 -9.55
CA THR A 115 11.04 -1.47 -8.83
C THR A 115 11.74 -2.44 -7.89
N ALA A 116 11.00 -3.22 -7.12
CA ALA A 116 11.57 -4.24 -6.22
C ALA A 116 12.36 -5.30 -7.00
N ASN A 117 11.84 -5.77 -8.14
CA ASN A 117 12.53 -6.71 -9.02
C ASN A 117 13.80 -6.11 -9.61
N PHE A 118 13.75 -4.86 -10.08
CA PHE A 118 14.91 -4.14 -10.60
C PHE A 118 16.01 -4.01 -9.52
N ILE A 119 15.66 -3.47 -8.35
CA ILE A 119 16.63 -3.30 -7.24
C ILE A 119 17.24 -4.64 -6.84
N THR A 120 16.42 -5.69 -6.72
CA THR A 120 16.90 -7.04 -6.34
C THR A 120 17.88 -7.60 -7.38
N SER A 121 17.59 -7.39 -8.67
CA SER A 121 18.46 -7.80 -9.78
C SER A 121 19.82 -7.07 -9.73
N GLU A 122 19.79 -5.73 -9.62
CA GLU A 122 21.01 -4.93 -9.57
C GLU A 122 21.85 -5.22 -8.32
N LEU A 123 21.20 -5.38 -7.17
CA LEU A 123 21.88 -5.79 -5.95
C LEU A 123 22.56 -7.14 -6.11
N ARG A 124 21.90 -8.12 -6.73
CA ARG A 124 22.50 -9.43 -7.03
C ARG A 124 23.75 -9.28 -7.91
N LYS A 125 23.67 -8.50 -9.00
CA LYS A 125 24.82 -8.24 -9.88
C LYS A 125 25.99 -7.62 -9.11
N ALA A 126 25.71 -6.58 -8.32
CA ALA A 126 26.72 -5.90 -7.51
C ALA A 126 27.38 -6.85 -6.51
N LEU A 127 26.60 -7.68 -5.82
CA LEU A 127 27.12 -8.63 -4.82
C LEU A 127 27.85 -9.84 -5.42
N THR A 128 27.61 -10.20 -6.69
CA THR A 128 28.20 -11.40 -7.31
C THR A 128 29.16 -11.08 -8.45
N GLY A 129 29.46 -9.80 -8.69
CA GLY A 129 30.26 -9.32 -9.83
C GLY A 129 31.72 -9.74 -9.80
N ASN A 130 32.27 -10.10 -8.64
CA ASN A 130 33.65 -10.59 -8.50
C ASN A 130 33.76 -11.75 -7.49
N ILE A 131 34.91 -12.37 -7.40
CA ILE A 131 35.13 -13.54 -6.53
C ILE A 131 34.95 -13.20 -5.05
N ILE A 132 35.40 -12.02 -4.60
CA ILE A 132 35.27 -11.55 -3.22
C ILE A 132 33.80 -11.33 -2.89
N GLY A 133 33.05 -10.72 -3.78
CA GLY A 133 31.59 -10.50 -3.64
C GLY A 133 30.82 -11.82 -3.55
N LYS A 134 31.19 -12.84 -4.35
CA LYS A 134 30.58 -14.18 -4.27
C LYS A 134 30.80 -14.83 -2.90
N ILE A 135 32.05 -14.79 -2.37
CA ILE A 135 32.36 -15.33 -1.05
C ILE A 135 31.61 -14.56 0.05
N SER A 136 31.60 -13.22 0.00
CA SER A 136 30.86 -12.37 0.93
C SER A 136 29.36 -12.63 0.90
N SER A 137 28.80 -12.82 -0.31
CA SER A 137 27.38 -13.16 -0.48
C SER A 137 27.03 -14.52 0.11
N LEU A 138 27.92 -15.48 0.02
CA LEU A 138 27.74 -16.81 0.62
C LEU A 138 27.70 -16.72 2.16
N LEU A 139 28.59 -15.94 2.75
CA LEU A 139 28.62 -15.70 4.20
C LEU A 139 27.37 -14.94 4.69
N ASN A 140 26.79 -14.09 3.85
CA ASN A 140 25.61 -13.28 4.16
C ASN A 140 24.29 -13.84 3.59
N ILE A 141 24.27 -15.10 3.13
CA ILE A 141 23.13 -15.69 2.42
C ILE A 141 21.80 -15.58 3.21
N LYS A 142 21.84 -15.71 4.53
CA LYS A 142 20.68 -15.60 5.42
C LYS A 142 20.10 -14.19 5.39
N ASN A 143 20.94 -13.15 5.47
CA ASN A 143 20.51 -11.74 5.43
C ASN A 143 19.97 -11.37 4.06
N ILE A 144 20.62 -11.83 2.99
CA ILE A 144 20.17 -11.61 1.61
C ILE A 144 18.81 -12.27 1.37
N ASN A 145 18.60 -13.49 1.87
CA ASN A 145 17.32 -14.17 1.75
C ASN A 145 16.21 -13.49 2.57
N ASN A 146 16.52 -12.98 3.77
CA ASN A 146 15.59 -12.20 4.56
C ASN A 146 15.21 -10.88 3.85
N PHE A 147 16.19 -10.22 3.24
CA PHE A 147 15.93 -9.01 2.44
C PHE A 147 15.02 -9.30 1.23
N LYS A 148 15.32 -10.39 0.48
CA LYS A 148 14.47 -10.83 -0.64
C LYS A 148 13.02 -11.10 -0.19
N LYS A 149 12.85 -11.80 0.93
CA LYS A 149 11.52 -12.09 1.47
C LYS A 149 10.75 -10.80 1.79
N LYS A 150 11.40 -9.78 2.36
CA LYS A 150 10.77 -8.48 2.64
C LYS A 150 10.32 -7.74 1.38
N LEU A 151 11.02 -7.95 0.26
CA LEU A 151 10.71 -7.31 -1.02
C LEU A 151 9.81 -8.16 -1.93
N ASP A 152 9.53 -9.41 -1.58
CA ASP A 152 8.73 -10.29 -2.43
C ASP A 152 7.24 -9.98 -2.25
N PRO A 153 6.59 -9.31 -3.21
CA PRO A 153 5.19 -8.95 -3.09
C PRO A 153 4.27 -10.18 -3.01
N ARG A 154 4.71 -11.33 -3.54
CA ARG A 154 3.91 -12.56 -3.53
C ARG A 154 3.67 -13.12 -2.13
N LEU A 155 4.52 -12.78 -1.16
CA LEU A 155 4.34 -13.19 0.24
C LEU A 155 3.21 -12.42 0.94
N TYR A 156 2.82 -11.26 0.38
CA TYR A 156 1.83 -10.35 0.96
C TYR A 156 0.58 -10.18 0.08
N ASN A 157 0.60 -10.75 -1.12
CA ASN A 157 -0.46 -10.63 -2.12
C ASN A 157 -1.54 -11.71 -1.95
N GLY A 158 -2.14 -11.77 -0.77
CA GLY A 158 -3.49 -12.29 -0.68
C GLY A 158 -4.45 -11.17 -1.05
N ALA A 159 -4.89 -11.09 -2.31
CA ALA A 159 -6.00 -10.22 -2.67
C ALA A 159 -7.28 -10.80 -2.06
N ILE A 160 -7.72 -10.24 -0.96
CA ILE A 160 -9.04 -10.55 -0.40
C ILE A 160 -10.05 -9.73 -1.19
N LEU A 161 -10.99 -10.38 -1.85
CA LEU A 161 -12.13 -9.71 -2.46
C LEU A 161 -13.09 -9.33 -1.33
N LEU A 162 -13.21 -8.03 -1.07
CA LEU A 162 -14.13 -7.48 -0.08
C LEU A 162 -15.45 -7.09 -0.76
N GLY A 163 -16.56 -7.22 -0.03
CA GLY A 163 -17.86 -6.75 -0.50
C GLY A 163 -18.58 -7.69 -1.47
N LEU A 164 -18.16 -8.94 -1.60
CA LEU A 164 -18.94 -9.95 -2.31
C LEU A 164 -20.09 -10.42 -1.42
N ASN A 165 -21.32 -10.41 -1.97
CA ASN A 165 -22.46 -11.10 -1.38
C ASN A 165 -22.23 -12.60 -1.55
N SER A 166 -22.09 -13.33 -0.45
CA SER A 166 -22.07 -14.81 -0.41
C SER A 166 -23.50 -15.35 -0.43
#